data_cfdc86b62e989adb28fae6d84228c02b
#
_entry.id   cfdc86b62e989adb28fae6d84228c02b
#
_cell.length_a   1.000
_cell.length_b   1.000
_cell.length_c   1.000
_cell.angle_alpha   90.00
_cell.angle_beta   90.00
_cell.angle_gamma   90.00
#
_symmetry.space_group_name_H-M   'P 1'
#
loop_
_entity.id
_entity.type
_entity.pdbx_description
1 polymer ?
#
loop_
_entity_poly.entity_id
_entity_poly.type
_entity_poly.pdbx_seq_one_letter_code
_entity_poly.pdbx_strand_id
1 'polypeptide(L)'
;AELALSEPERRLLQELNQRGVRYLVVGMSAALLQGARGLTEDIDLWFEDLSDLQIGDAVRAAGGIWASGSFGMRPPAIGGDALEDRFDVVTHCHGLADFIVELESAVSVSVEGVELKLLPLERIVASKRAANRPKDVAAWPALETARAVRRELELNAET
;
A
#
# COMPACT_ATOMS: atom_id res chain seq x y z
N ALA A 1 1.00 8.94 -13.15
CA ALA A 1 2.14 9.12 -12.27
C ALA A 1 2.79 7.78 -11.99
N GLU A 2 4.09 7.72 -12.11
CA GLU A 2 4.85 6.52 -11.85
C GLU A 2 5.46 6.60 -10.45
N LEU A 3 5.39 5.49 -9.73
CA LEU A 3 6.07 5.33 -8.46
C LEU A 3 7.47 4.78 -8.75
N ALA A 4 8.46 5.66 -8.67
CA ALA A 4 9.86 5.23 -8.81
C ALA A 4 10.36 4.70 -7.47
N LEU A 5 11.04 3.56 -7.51
CA LEU A 5 11.61 2.91 -6.34
C LEU A 5 13.13 3.03 -6.35
N SER A 6 13.72 3.37 -5.22
CA SER A 6 15.16 3.22 -5.02
C SER A 6 15.52 1.74 -4.93
N GLU A 7 16.79 1.41 -5.03
CA GLU A 7 17.24 0.02 -4.91
C GLU A 7 16.89 -0.59 -3.54
N PRO A 8 17.11 0.10 -2.40
CA PRO A 8 16.67 -0.41 -1.11
C PRO A 8 15.15 -0.59 -1.00
N GLU A 9 14.37 0.33 -1.57
CA GLU A 9 12.90 0.21 -1.57
C GLU A 9 12.44 -1.01 -2.35
N ARG A 10 12.98 -1.19 -3.54
CA ARG A 10 12.72 -2.37 -4.35
C ARG A 10 13.12 -3.65 -3.63
N ARG A 11 14.28 -3.63 -2.96
CA ARG A 11 14.79 -4.76 -2.20
C ARG A 11 13.85 -5.15 -1.06
N LEU A 12 13.31 -4.16 -0.33
CA LEU A 12 12.35 -4.45 0.75
C LEU A 12 11.14 -5.20 0.21
N LEU A 13 10.53 -4.71 -0.86
CA LEU A 13 9.34 -5.33 -1.44
C LEU A 13 9.63 -6.74 -1.95
N GLN A 14 10.78 -6.94 -2.59
CA GLN A 14 11.23 -8.27 -3.01
C GLN A 14 11.41 -9.23 -1.84
N GLU A 15 12.05 -8.77 -0.77
CA GLU A 15 12.27 -9.59 0.42
C GLU A 15 10.96 -9.98 1.10
N LEU A 16 10.00 -9.06 1.18
CA LEU A 16 8.67 -9.38 1.71
C LEU A 16 8.00 -10.47 0.88
N ASN A 17 8.07 -10.36 -0.45
CA ASN A 17 7.49 -11.35 -1.35
C ASN A 17 8.17 -12.72 -1.23
N GLN A 18 9.49 -12.73 -1.24
CA GLN A 18 10.28 -13.97 -1.15
C GLN A 18 10.08 -14.70 0.17
N ARG A 19 9.86 -13.96 1.25
CA ARG A 19 9.63 -14.50 2.59
C ARG A 19 8.17 -14.92 2.83
N GLY A 20 7.30 -14.70 1.86
CA GLY A 20 5.89 -15.04 1.97
C GLY A 20 5.11 -14.16 2.95
N VAL A 21 5.60 -12.95 3.22
CA VAL A 21 4.88 -11.99 4.06
C VAL A 21 3.66 -11.48 3.29
N ARG A 22 2.49 -11.58 3.90
CA ARG A 22 1.26 -11.08 3.30
C ARG A 22 1.04 -9.62 3.65
N TYR A 23 0.91 -8.80 2.62
CA TYR A 23 0.63 -7.37 2.75
C TYR A 23 -0.12 -6.86 1.53
N LEU A 24 -0.80 -5.75 1.71
CA LEU A 24 -1.44 -4.99 0.63
C LEU A 24 -0.85 -3.58 0.60
N VAL A 25 -0.61 -3.08 -0.60
CA VAL A 25 -0.37 -1.64 -0.78
C VAL A 25 -1.74 -0.98 -0.77
N VAL A 26 -1.89 0.04 0.06
CA VAL A 26 -3.17 0.72 0.27
C VAL A 26 -3.02 2.23 0.09
N GLY A 27 -4.08 2.98 0.34
CA GLY A 27 -4.04 4.44 0.31
C GLY A 27 -3.76 5.03 -1.07
N MET A 28 -3.23 6.26 -1.09
CA MET A 28 -2.96 6.96 -2.35
C MET A 28 -1.88 6.30 -3.18
N SER A 29 -0.91 5.61 -2.56
CA SER A 29 0.10 4.88 -3.32
C SER A 29 -0.54 3.80 -4.20
N ALA A 30 -1.47 3.03 -3.64
CA ALA A 30 -2.21 2.04 -4.42
C ALA A 30 -3.10 2.69 -5.49
N ALA A 31 -3.72 3.82 -5.19
CA ALA A 31 -4.55 4.54 -6.15
C ALA A 31 -3.72 5.06 -7.33
N LEU A 32 -2.53 5.62 -7.08
CA LEU A 32 -1.64 6.09 -8.15
C LEU A 32 -1.20 4.96 -9.05
N LEU A 33 -0.89 3.78 -8.49
CA LEU A 33 -0.53 2.61 -9.28
C LEU A 33 -1.70 2.07 -10.12
N GLN A 34 -2.92 2.49 -9.83
CA GLN A 34 -4.12 2.14 -10.60
C GLN A 34 -4.63 3.31 -11.46
N GLY A 35 -3.83 4.34 -11.66
CA GLY A 35 -4.11 5.42 -12.58
C GLY A 35 -4.69 6.70 -11.98
N ALA A 36 -4.84 6.79 -10.67
CA ALA A 36 -5.27 8.03 -10.05
C ALA A 36 -4.21 9.13 -10.22
N ARG A 37 -4.66 10.36 -10.34
CA ARG A 37 -3.78 11.53 -10.37
C ARG A 37 -3.59 12.06 -8.96
N GLY A 38 -2.37 12.49 -8.67
CA GLY A 38 -2.04 13.04 -7.36
C GLY A 38 -0.57 12.87 -7.06
N LEU A 39 -0.18 13.28 -5.87
CA LEU A 39 1.16 13.12 -5.36
C LEU A 39 1.10 12.30 -4.09
N THR A 40 2.03 11.38 -3.96
CA THR A 40 2.32 10.73 -2.68
C THR A 40 3.82 10.50 -2.61
N GLU A 41 4.38 10.75 -1.43
CA GLU A 41 5.78 10.46 -1.17
C GLU A 41 5.93 9.10 -0.49
N ASP A 42 4.84 8.58 0.08
CA ASP A 42 4.84 7.40 0.91
C ASP A 42 4.15 6.23 0.22
N ILE A 43 4.61 5.03 0.54
CA ILE A 43 3.96 3.78 0.16
C ILE A 43 3.33 3.20 1.41
N ASP A 44 2.01 3.06 1.41
CA ASP A 44 1.27 2.58 2.55
C ASP A 44 1.15 1.05 2.50
N LEU A 45 1.67 0.39 3.53
CA LEU A 45 1.65 -1.08 3.64
C LEU A 45 0.74 -1.51 4.77
N TRP A 46 -0.20 -2.38 4.44
CA TRP A 46 -1.09 -3.03 5.40
C TRP A 46 -0.71 -4.51 5.49
N PHE A 47 -0.14 -4.91 6.62
CA PHE A 47 0.29 -6.28 6.86
C PHE A 47 -0.83 -7.12 7.48
N GLU A 48 -0.91 -8.39 7.11
CA GLU A 48 -1.83 -9.35 7.74
C GLU A 48 -1.52 -9.51 9.23
N ASP A 49 -0.24 -9.64 9.56
CA ASP A 49 0.22 -9.92 10.91
C ASP A 49 1.52 -9.16 11.21
N LEU A 50 1.41 -8.11 12.02
CA LEU A 50 2.55 -7.29 12.40
C LEU A 50 3.53 -8.00 13.36
N SER A 51 3.12 -9.14 13.94
CA SER A 51 4.00 -9.95 14.77
C SER A 51 4.88 -10.92 13.98
N ASP A 52 4.70 -10.98 12.65
CA ASP A 52 5.52 -11.83 11.79
C ASP A 52 6.98 -11.34 11.80
N LEU A 53 7.88 -12.19 12.30
CA LEU A 53 9.31 -11.87 12.41
C LEU A 53 9.97 -11.65 11.05
N GLN A 54 9.40 -12.18 9.97
CA GLN A 54 9.92 -11.99 8.61
C GLN A 54 9.83 -10.54 8.14
N ILE A 55 8.93 -9.75 8.72
CA ILE A 55 8.84 -8.31 8.37
C ILE A 55 10.16 -7.62 8.77
N GLY A 56 10.59 -7.79 10.00
CA GLY A 56 11.84 -7.21 10.49
C GLY A 56 13.06 -7.71 9.73
N ASP A 57 13.08 -9.00 9.40
CA ASP A 57 14.17 -9.60 8.62
C ASP A 57 14.24 -9.01 7.21
N ALA A 58 13.09 -8.81 6.55
CA ALA A 58 13.02 -8.17 5.24
C ALA A 58 13.51 -6.72 5.27
N VAL A 59 13.08 -5.96 6.28
CA VAL A 59 13.50 -4.56 6.46
C VAL A 59 15.01 -4.48 6.65
N ARG A 60 15.59 -5.32 7.48
CA ARG A 60 17.03 -5.36 7.71
C ARG A 60 17.80 -5.79 6.47
N ALA A 61 17.28 -6.74 5.71
CA ALA A 61 17.90 -7.18 4.44
C ALA A 61 17.96 -6.05 3.41
N ALA A 62 17.03 -5.12 3.47
CA ALA A 62 17.01 -3.94 2.61
C ALA A 62 17.85 -2.77 3.16
N GLY A 63 18.47 -2.94 4.32
CA GLY A 63 19.29 -1.92 4.96
C GLY A 63 18.52 -0.95 5.86
N GLY A 64 17.26 -1.25 6.16
CA GLY A 64 16.41 -0.43 7.00
C GLY A 64 16.40 -0.83 8.47
N ILE A 65 15.60 -0.13 9.23
CA ILE A 65 15.39 -0.37 10.66
C ILE A 65 13.90 -0.66 10.88
N TRP A 66 13.60 -1.78 11.53
CA TRP A 66 12.25 -2.14 11.90
C TRP A 66 11.99 -1.81 13.37
N ALA A 67 11.06 -0.89 13.60
CA ALA A 67 10.55 -0.60 14.94
C ALA A 67 9.22 -1.34 15.11
N SER A 68 9.21 -2.38 15.93
CA SER A 68 8.03 -3.26 16.06
C SER A 68 6.88 -2.68 16.86
N GLY A 69 7.11 -1.57 17.56
CA GLY A 69 6.09 -0.98 18.44
C GLY A 69 5.92 -1.70 19.77
N SER A 70 6.80 -2.67 20.09
CA SER A 70 6.66 -3.52 21.28
C SER A 70 6.89 -2.79 22.59
N PHE A 71 7.55 -1.64 22.56
CA PHE A 71 7.96 -0.89 23.74
C PHE A 71 7.31 0.48 23.80
N GLY A 72 6.01 0.52 24.01
CA GLY A 72 5.33 1.76 24.23
C GLY A 72 4.22 2.03 23.26
N MET A 73 3.77 3.27 23.19
CA MET A 73 2.57 3.69 22.48
C MET A 73 2.82 4.12 21.03
N ARG A 74 3.99 3.83 20.48
CA ARG A 74 4.31 4.15 19.08
C ARG A 74 3.87 3.02 18.16
N PRO A 75 3.24 3.34 17.02
CA PRO A 75 2.94 2.33 16.03
C PRO A 75 4.22 1.75 15.41
N PRO A 76 4.16 0.53 14.85
CA PRO A 76 5.28 -0.02 14.11
C PRO A 76 5.70 0.90 12.96
N ALA A 77 7.00 0.94 12.68
CA ALA A 77 7.54 1.82 11.64
C ALA A 77 8.73 1.19 10.93
N ILE A 78 8.85 1.50 9.65
CA ILE A 78 9.98 1.17 8.79
C ILE A 78 10.80 2.44 8.60
N GLY A 79 12.05 2.42 9.02
CA GLY A 79 12.91 3.60 8.96
C GLY A 79 14.34 3.25 8.57
N GLY A 80 15.26 4.16 8.92
CA GLY A 80 16.67 4.08 8.58
C GLY A 80 17.02 4.85 7.33
N ASP A 81 18.31 5.17 7.17
CA ASP A 81 18.78 6.04 6.07
C ASP A 81 18.51 5.45 4.67
N ALA A 82 18.57 4.13 4.53
CA ALA A 82 18.38 3.47 3.24
C ALA A 82 16.95 3.57 2.73
N LEU A 83 15.96 3.54 3.62
CA LEU A 83 14.54 3.55 3.29
C LEU A 83 13.89 4.91 3.58
N GLU A 84 14.55 5.73 4.41
CA GLU A 84 14.04 7.02 4.86
C GLU A 84 12.60 6.88 5.39
N ASP A 85 11.72 7.82 5.10
CA ASP A 85 10.33 7.77 5.51
C ASP A 85 9.41 7.32 4.36
N ARG A 86 9.92 6.43 3.50
CA ARG A 86 9.22 6.02 2.28
C ARG A 86 8.01 5.15 2.54
N PHE A 87 8.06 4.30 3.56
CA PHE A 87 7.00 3.33 3.84
C PHE A 87 6.25 3.69 5.12
N ASP A 88 4.93 3.75 5.03
CA ASP A 88 4.05 3.88 6.17
C ASP A 88 3.42 2.52 6.49
N VAL A 89 3.48 2.12 7.74
CA VAL A 89 2.81 0.90 8.23
C VAL A 89 1.40 1.28 8.68
N VAL A 90 0.41 0.75 7.96
CA VAL A 90 -0.98 0.99 8.26
C VAL A 90 -1.47 -0.06 9.25
N THR A 91 -1.99 0.39 10.38
CA THR A 91 -2.48 -0.50 11.45
C THR A 91 -3.99 -0.71 11.40
N HIS A 92 -4.69 0.18 10.71
CA HIS A 92 -6.15 0.12 10.58
C HIS A 92 -6.60 0.78 9.27
N CYS A 93 -7.50 0.11 8.58
CA CYS A 93 -8.14 0.65 7.37
C CYS A 93 -9.63 0.86 7.65
N HIS A 94 -10.03 2.11 7.78
CA HIS A 94 -11.42 2.48 8.05
C HIS A 94 -12.37 1.94 6.99
N GLY A 95 -13.50 1.40 7.42
CA GLY A 95 -14.57 0.95 6.54
C GLY A 95 -14.27 -0.31 5.73
N LEU A 96 -13.15 -0.96 5.97
CA LEU A 96 -12.79 -2.20 5.29
C LEU A 96 -13.09 -3.43 6.13
N ALA A 97 -13.20 -4.58 5.46
CA ALA A 97 -13.26 -5.88 6.10
C ALA A 97 -11.88 -6.29 6.63
N ASP A 98 -11.78 -7.48 7.19
CA ASP A 98 -10.51 -8.04 7.63
C ASP A 98 -9.54 -8.23 6.44
N PHE A 99 -8.25 -8.19 6.73
CA PHE A 99 -7.20 -8.31 5.71
C PHE A 99 -7.42 -9.47 4.74
N ILE A 100 -7.71 -10.65 5.24
CA ILE A 100 -7.88 -11.84 4.39
C ILE A 100 -9.02 -11.66 3.39
N VAL A 101 -10.10 -11.03 3.79
CA VAL A 101 -11.25 -10.75 2.91
C VAL A 101 -10.86 -9.74 1.83
N GLU A 102 -10.17 -8.68 2.21
CA GLU A 102 -9.71 -7.66 1.25
C GLU A 102 -8.66 -8.22 0.29
N LEU A 103 -7.81 -9.13 0.76
CA LEU A 103 -6.79 -9.77 -0.07
C LEU A 103 -7.39 -10.56 -1.23
N GLU A 104 -8.57 -11.16 -1.06
CA GLU A 104 -9.24 -11.93 -2.11
C GLU A 104 -9.55 -11.11 -3.36
N SER A 105 -9.81 -9.82 -3.19
CA SER A 105 -10.13 -8.91 -4.30
C SER A 105 -8.94 -8.06 -4.76
N ALA A 106 -7.74 -8.31 -4.21
CA ALA A 106 -6.55 -7.51 -4.52
C ALA A 106 -6.18 -7.54 -6.00
N VAL A 107 -5.67 -6.41 -6.49
CA VAL A 107 -5.19 -6.24 -7.85
C VAL A 107 -3.68 -6.44 -7.86
N SER A 108 -3.17 -7.26 -8.78
CA SER A 108 -1.73 -7.48 -8.94
C SER A 108 -1.17 -6.53 -10.00
N VAL A 109 -0.07 -5.85 -9.67
CA VAL A 109 0.69 -5.03 -10.61
C VAL A 109 2.17 -5.32 -10.47
N SER A 110 2.94 -5.08 -11.52
CA SER A 110 4.40 -5.19 -11.49
C SER A 110 5.00 -3.79 -11.54
N VAL A 111 5.85 -3.46 -10.58
CA VAL A 111 6.58 -2.19 -10.52
C VAL A 111 8.06 -2.50 -10.48
N GLU A 112 8.77 -2.10 -11.53
CA GLU A 112 10.22 -2.33 -11.66
C GLU A 112 10.63 -3.79 -11.41
N GLY A 113 9.82 -4.72 -11.91
CA GLY A 113 10.05 -6.15 -11.78
C GLY A 113 9.58 -6.79 -10.47
N VAL A 114 9.01 -5.99 -9.57
CA VAL A 114 8.46 -6.49 -8.30
C VAL A 114 6.95 -6.57 -8.39
N GLU A 115 6.39 -7.73 -8.08
CA GLU A 115 4.95 -7.91 -8.06
C GLU A 115 4.36 -7.39 -6.75
N LEU A 116 3.34 -6.55 -6.86
CA LEU A 116 2.65 -5.96 -5.73
C LEU A 116 1.17 -6.31 -5.78
N LYS A 117 0.57 -6.50 -4.62
CA LYS A 117 -0.88 -6.63 -4.47
C LYS A 117 -1.44 -5.35 -3.89
N LEU A 118 -2.42 -4.80 -4.59
CA LEU A 118 -3.00 -3.50 -4.28
C LEU A 118 -4.44 -3.65 -3.83
N LEU A 119 -4.84 -2.82 -2.88
CA LEU A 119 -6.25 -2.64 -2.57
C LEU A 119 -6.93 -2.00 -3.80
N PRO A 120 -8.05 -2.55 -4.31
CA PRO A 120 -8.72 -1.98 -5.49
C PRO A 120 -9.21 -0.55 -5.26
N LEU A 121 -9.31 0.24 -6.34
CA LEU A 121 -9.77 1.64 -6.25
C LEU A 121 -11.09 1.78 -5.52
N GLU A 122 -12.06 0.90 -5.76
CA GLU A 122 -13.36 0.95 -5.09
C GLU A 122 -13.24 0.81 -3.58
N ARG A 123 -12.30 -0.03 -3.12
CA ARG A 123 -12.08 -0.23 -1.70
C ARG A 123 -11.32 0.94 -1.08
N ILE A 124 -10.41 1.54 -1.83
CA ILE A 124 -9.71 2.76 -1.41
C ILE A 124 -10.72 3.90 -1.21
N VAL A 125 -11.63 4.09 -2.17
CA VAL A 125 -12.69 5.08 -2.07
C VAL A 125 -13.56 4.84 -0.84
N ALA A 126 -13.99 3.59 -0.62
CA ALA A 126 -14.80 3.22 0.53
C ALA A 126 -14.09 3.53 1.86
N SER A 127 -12.80 3.21 1.95
CA SER A 127 -12.00 3.48 3.14
C SER A 127 -11.86 4.99 3.41
N LYS A 128 -11.60 5.76 2.35
CA LYS A 128 -11.45 7.22 2.49
C LYS A 128 -12.77 7.90 2.86
N ARG A 129 -13.89 7.44 2.32
CA ARG A 129 -15.21 7.94 2.71
C ARG A 129 -15.53 7.61 4.17
N ALA A 130 -15.18 6.42 4.62
CA ALA A 130 -15.39 6.02 6.01
C ALA A 130 -14.54 6.85 6.97
N ALA A 131 -13.28 7.12 6.62
CA ALA A 131 -12.38 7.95 7.42
C ALA A 131 -12.82 9.43 7.43
N ASN A 132 -13.27 9.93 6.29
CA ASN A 132 -13.84 11.27 6.10
C ASN A 132 -12.99 12.41 6.69
N ARG A 133 -11.65 12.28 6.58
CA ARG A 133 -10.74 13.35 7.02
C ARG A 133 -10.63 14.42 5.93
N PRO A 134 -10.20 15.66 6.23
CA PRO A 134 -10.03 16.69 5.20
C PRO A 134 -9.15 16.26 4.02
N LYS A 135 -8.06 15.55 4.28
CA LYS A 135 -7.19 15.02 3.23
C LYS A 135 -7.89 13.96 2.38
N ASP A 136 -8.79 13.18 2.96
CA ASP A 136 -9.56 12.15 2.25
C ASP A 136 -10.60 12.81 1.34
N VAL A 137 -11.29 13.81 1.83
CA VAL A 137 -12.24 14.62 1.05
C VAL A 137 -11.54 15.28 -0.14
N ALA A 138 -10.35 15.84 0.07
CA ALA A 138 -9.56 16.47 -0.99
C ALA A 138 -9.13 15.47 -2.07
N ALA A 139 -8.96 14.20 -1.74
CA ALA A 139 -8.58 13.15 -2.68
C ALA A 139 -9.75 12.59 -3.50
N TRP A 140 -11.00 12.79 -3.06
CA TRP A 140 -12.20 12.20 -3.69
C TRP A 140 -12.33 12.47 -5.19
N PRO A 141 -12.13 13.69 -5.70
CA PRO A 141 -12.31 13.93 -7.15
C PRO A 141 -11.36 13.09 -8.01
N ALA A 142 -10.09 13.00 -7.62
CA ALA A 142 -9.11 12.20 -8.36
C ALA A 142 -9.42 10.71 -8.30
N LEU A 143 -9.85 10.21 -7.13
CA LEU A 143 -10.21 8.81 -6.93
C LEU A 143 -11.47 8.43 -7.71
N GLU A 144 -12.49 9.29 -7.70
CA GLU A 144 -13.73 9.04 -8.45
C GLU A 144 -13.47 9.05 -9.96
N THR A 145 -12.61 9.96 -10.44
CA THR A 145 -12.23 10.00 -11.85
C THR A 145 -11.50 8.72 -12.25
N ALA A 146 -10.52 8.29 -11.45
CA ALA A 146 -9.76 7.07 -11.73
C ALA A 146 -10.68 5.83 -11.73
N ARG A 147 -11.59 5.76 -10.79
CA ARG A 147 -12.56 4.66 -10.70
C ARG A 147 -13.47 4.61 -11.92
N ALA A 148 -13.98 5.76 -12.36
CA ALA A 148 -14.85 5.85 -13.52
C ALA A 148 -14.13 5.43 -14.80
N VAL A 149 -12.90 5.89 -15.01
CA VAL A 149 -12.08 5.52 -16.17
C VAL A 149 -11.81 4.02 -16.18
N ARG A 150 -11.44 3.46 -15.03
CA ARG A 150 -11.16 2.03 -14.93
C ARG A 150 -12.40 1.17 -15.24
N ARG A 151 -13.56 1.58 -14.72
CA ARG A 151 -14.82 0.90 -15.01
C ARG A 151 -15.16 0.93 -16.50
N GLU A 152 -14.95 2.06 -17.16
CA GLU A 152 -15.18 2.21 -18.59
C GLU A 152 -14.24 1.32 -19.40
N LEU A 153 -12.95 1.24 -19.02
CA LEU A 153 -12.00 0.35 -19.66
C LEU A 153 -12.37 -1.12 -19.49
N GLU A 154 -12.86 -1.51 -18.32
CA GLU A 154 -13.33 -2.88 -18.06
C GLU A 154 -14.54 -3.23 -18.91
N LEU A 155 -15.51 -2.33 -19.02
CA LEU A 155 -16.69 -2.52 -19.88
C LEU A 155 -16.30 -2.65 -21.35
N ASN A 156 -15.35 -1.85 -21.83
CA ASN A 156 -14.89 -1.93 -23.23
C ASN A 156 -14.11 -3.22 -23.49
N ALA A 157 -13.43 -3.78 -22.50
CA ALA A 157 -12.71 -5.05 -22.63
C ALA A 157 -13.65 -6.26 -22.70
N GLU A 158 -14.89 -6.15 -22.19
CA GLU A 158 -15.89 -7.21 -22.24
C GLU A 158 -16.67 -7.26 -23.57
N THR A 159 -16.54 -6.23 -24.39
CA THR A 159 -17.14 -6.18 -25.72
C THR A 159 -16.10 -6.47 -26.80
#